data_1b7853914aa0fee8f4f704198be4fdfe
#
_entry.id   1b7853914aa0fee8f4f704198be4fdfe
#
_cell.length_a   1.000
_cell.length_b   1.000
_cell.length_c   1.000
_cell.angle_alpha   90.00
_cell.angle_beta   90.00
_cell.angle_gamma   90.00
#
_symmetry.space_group_name_H-M   'P 1'
#
loop_
_entity.id
_entity.type
_entity.pdbx_description
1 polymer ?
#
loop_
_entity_poly.entity_id
_entity_poly.type
_entity_poly.pdbx_seq_one_letter_code
_entity_poly.pdbx_strand_id
1 'polypeptide(L)'
;MTAQKYCSELLYEGPPDDEAAMGIKSCDPKGPLMMYISKMVPTSAKGRFCAFGLVFSELVSTGLKVRIMGPNYTPGKKEDLYLKLIQRTILMMGHYMEPIKDVPCGNIVGLVGVDQFLVKTGTITTFEHAHNVRVMKVSVSPVVRIAVEAKNPANLPKLVEGLKRLAKSDPMVQYIIEESGELHLEICLKDLEEDHACIPIKKSDPVVSYRETISKESNVLCLSKSPNKHNRLYMKAWPFPDSLAEDIDKGEVSARQEFKQRARYLAEKYEWDVAKARKIWCFGPDGTSPNILTDITKGVQYLSEIKNSVVAGFQWATKEGAL
;
A
#
# COMPACT_ATOMS: atom_id res chain seq x y z
N MET A 1 20.92 15.86 -1.32
CA MET A 1 21.21 14.42 -1.55
C MET A 1 20.92 14.12 -3.01
N THR A 2 21.79 13.45 -3.74
CA THR A 2 21.50 13.03 -5.13
C THR A 2 20.56 11.83 -5.14
N ALA A 3 19.81 11.63 -6.25
CA ALA A 3 18.89 10.51 -6.40
C ALA A 3 19.60 9.14 -6.20
N GLN A 4 20.81 9.01 -6.71
CA GLN A 4 21.64 7.81 -6.57
C GLN A 4 21.98 7.51 -5.09
N LYS A 5 22.44 8.53 -4.37
CA LYS A 5 22.76 8.39 -2.94
C LYS A 5 21.54 8.08 -2.11
N TYR A 6 20.40 8.70 -2.42
CA TYR A 6 19.13 8.40 -1.77
C TYR A 6 18.70 6.94 -2.01
N CYS A 7 18.79 6.48 -3.26
CA CYS A 7 18.43 5.12 -3.61
C CYS A 7 19.34 4.08 -2.92
N SER A 8 20.65 4.27 -2.94
CA SER A 8 21.59 3.31 -2.36
C SER A 8 21.54 3.23 -0.83
N GLU A 9 21.26 4.34 -0.15
CA GLU A 9 21.30 4.40 1.33
C GLU A 9 19.93 4.15 1.99
N LEU A 10 18.82 4.51 1.33
CA LEU A 10 17.49 4.46 1.93
C LEU A 10 16.52 3.49 1.26
N LEU A 11 16.65 3.29 -0.06
CA LEU A 11 15.71 2.47 -0.80
C LEU A 11 16.23 1.05 -1.09
N TYR A 12 17.52 0.88 -1.31
CA TYR A 12 18.09 -0.43 -1.56
C TYR A 12 18.08 -1.28 -0.28
N GLU A 13 17.58 -2.49 -0.35
CA GLU A 13 17.43 -3.38 0.81
C GLU A 13 18.67 -4.24 1.12
N GLY A 14 19.66 -4.18 0.25
CA GLY A 14 20.92 -4.91 0.42
C GLY A 14 21.93 -4.21 1.27
N PRO A 15 23.06 -4.89 1.52
CA PRO A 15 24.20 -4.28 2.22
C PRO A 15 24.72 -3.04 1.50
N PRO A 16 25.18 -2.00 2.22
CA PRO A 16 25.68 -0.77 1.60
C PRO A 16 27.01 -0.94 0.84
N ASP A 17 27.72 -2.03 1.10
CA ASP A 17 29.01 -2.35 0.49
C ASP A 17 28.88 -3.39 -0.65
N ASP A 18 27.67 -3.74 -1.03
CA ASP A 18 27.38 -4.66 -2.13
C ASP A 18 27.75 -4.02 -3.49
N GLU A 19 28.14 -4.83 -4.45
CA GLU A 19 28.48 -4.40 -5.80
C GLU A 19 27.32 -3.64 -6.46
N ALA A 20 26.07 -4.06 -6.22
CA ALA A 20 24.88 -3.36 -6.69
C ALA A 20 24.72 -1.99 -6.02
N ALA A 21 24.90 -1.89 -4.70
CA ALA A 21 24.82 -0.62 -3.97
C ALA A 21 25.90 0.38 -4.41
N MET A 22 27.12 -0.10 -4.61
CA MET A 22 28.23 0.70 -5.12
C MET A 22 27.95 1.19 -6.57
N GLY A 23 27.42 0.32 -7.43
CA GLY A 23 27.02 0.67 -8.79
C GLY A 23 25.93 1.75 -8.81
N ILE A 24 24.91 1.65 -7.97
CA ILE A 24 23.85 2.67 -7.82
C ILE A 24 24.46 4.00 -7.35
N LYS A 25 25.32 3.98 -6.34
CA LYS A 25 25.88 5.17 -5.70
C LYS A 25 26.80 5.96 -6.64
N SER A 26 27.61 5.25 -7.43
CA SER A 26 28.56 5.84 -8.37
C SER A 26 27.96 6.11 -9.75
N CYS A 27 26.75 5.59 -10.03
CA CYS A 27 26.16 5.56 -11.37
C CYS A 27 27.14 4.97 -12.40
N ASP A 28 27.67 3.78 -12.07
CA ASP A 28 28.75 3.15 -12.86
C ASP A 28 28.17 2.50 -14.12
N PRO A 29 28.62 2.91 -15.32
CA PRO A 29 28.20 2.29 -16.58
C PRO A 29 28.77 0.89 -16.81
N LYS A 30 29.73 0.45 -16.00
CA LYS A 30 30.37 -0.88 -16.06
C LYS A 30 29.97 -1.81 -14.91
N GLY A 31 29.24 -1.28 -13.92
CA GLY A 31 28.72 -2.05 -12.79
C GLY A 31 27.56 -2.99 -13.20
N PRO A 32 26.99 -3.75 -12.29
CA PRO A 32 25.82 -4.56 -12.55
C PRO A 32 24.58 -3.69 -12.82
N LEU A 33 23.68 -4.15 -13.68
CA LEU A 33 22.44 -3.44 -13.96
C LEU A 33 21.60 -3.33 -12.71
N MET A 34 21.24 -2.11 -12.36
CA MET A 34 20.23 -1.82 -11.36
C MET A 34 19.25 -0.79 -11.93
N MET A 35 18.01 -1.21 -12.07
CA MET A 35 16.92 -0.38 -12.57
C MET A 35 15.68 -0.55 -11.70
N TYR A 36 15.03 0.54 -11.39
CA TYR A 36 13.77 0.54 -10.66
C TYR A 36 12.61 0.93 -11.58
N ILE A 37 11.58 0.07 -11.62
CA ILE A 37 10.34 0.34 -12.34
C ILE A 37 9.38 1.04 -11.39
N SER A 38 9.00 2.27 -11.73
CA SER A 38 8.13 3.12 -10.90
C SER A 38 6.66 2.97 -11.24
N LYS A 39 6.33 2.79 -12.53
CA LYS A 39 4.95 2.63 -12.99
C LYS A 39 4.86 1.89 -14.32
N MET A 40 3.65 1.44 -14.64
CA MET A 40 3.30 0.88 -15.94
C MET A 40 2.55 1.92 -16.77
N VAL A 41 3.06 2.24 -17.96
CA VAL A 41 2.45 3.20 -18.89
C VAL A 41 1.70 2.42 -19.96
N PRO A 42 0.40 2.67 -20.19
CA PRO A 42 -0.34 2.00 -21.26
C PRO A 42 0.24 2.37 -22.62
N THR A 43 0.31 1.39 -23.52
CA THR A 43 0.72 1.61 -24.91
C THR A 43 -0.52 1.74 -25.82
N SER A 44 -0.32 2.23 -27.03
CA SER A 44 -1.39 2.30 -28.05
C SER A 44 -2.03 0.94 -28.39
N ALA A 45 -1.33 -0.16 -28.11
CA ALA A 45 -1.88 -1.51 -28.23
C ALA A 45 -2.73 -1.84 -26.98
N LYS A 46 -4.04 -1.99 -27.17
CA LYS A 46 -4.99 -2.26 -26.06
C LYS A 46 -4.54 -3.39 -25.15
N GLY A 47 -4.43 -3.08 -23.85
CA GLY A 47 -4.08 -4.03 -22.79
C GLY A 47 -2.59 -4.35 -22.65
N ARG A 48 -1.70 -3.66 -23.36
CA ARG A 48 -0.25 -3.79 -23.20
C ARG A 48 0.31 -2.57 -22.49
N PHE A 49 1.30 -2.81 -21.64
CA PHE A 49 1.96 -1.79 -20.86
C PHE A 49 3.46 -1.77 -21.14
N CYS A 50 4.03 -0.59 -21.01
CA CYS A 50 5.45 -0.35 -21.01
C CYS A 50 5.89 -0.08 -19.56
N ALA A 51 6.88 -0.83 -19.07
CA ALA A 51 7.43 -0.63 -17.74
C ALA A 51 8.34 0.59 -17.75
N PHE A 52 7.95 1.65 -17.05
CA PHE A 52 8.67 2.92 -16.99
C PHE A 52 9.55 2.98 -15.74
N GLY A 53 10.84 3.23 -15.92
CA GLY A 53 11.78 3.23 -14.80
C GLY A 53 13.06 3.98 -15.05
N LEU A 54 13.84 4.11 -13.98
CA LEU A 54 15.14 4.79 -13.95
C LEU A 54 16.25 3.74 -13.88
N VAL A 55 17.25 3.89 -14.72
CA VAL A 55 18.48 3.10 -14.75
C VAL A 55 19.50 3.71 -13.81
N PHE A 56 19.90 3.02 -12.76
CA PHE A 56 20.86 3.51 -11.77
C PHE A 56 22.31 3.13 -12.08
N SER A 57 22.53 1.96 -12.67
CA SER A 57 23.86 1.48 -13.06
C SER A 57 23.79 0.61 -14.30
N GLU A 58 24.88 0.45 -15.00
CA GLU A 58 25.04 -0.23 -16.28
C GLU A 58 24.29 0.42 -17.44
N LEU A 59 24.28 -0.26 -18.56
CA LEU A 59 23.61 0.08 -19.81
C LEU A 59 22.46 -0.90 -20.05
N VAL A 60 21.25 -0.40 -20.20
CA VAL A 60 20.10 -1.23 -20.61
C VAL A 60 20.03 -1.32 -22.12
N SER A 61 20.01 -2.53 -22.65
CA SER A 61 19.91 -2.79 -24.08
C SER A 61 18.82 -3.78 -24.45
N THR A 62 18.33 -3.66 -25.69
CA THR A 62 17.39 -4.62 -26.27
C THR A 62 18.04 -6.00 -26.36
N GLY A 63 17.36 -7.06 -25.92
CA GLY A 63 17.86 -8.44 -25.89
C GLY A 63 18.70 -8.79 -24.67
N LEU A 64 18.92 -7.87 -23.74
CA LEU A 64 19.63 -8.13 -22.49
C LEU A 64 18.82 -9.11 -21.62
N LYS A 65 19.50 -10.15 -21.10
CA LYS A 65 18.91 -11.10 -20.15
C LYS A 65 18.96 -10.51 -18.75
N VAL A 66 17.80 -10.36 -18.15
CA VAL A 66 17.65 -9.72 -16.84
C VAL A 66 16.87 -10.56 -15.86
N ARG A 67 17.08 -10.30 -14.59
CA ARG A 67 16.30 -10.77 -13.47
C ARG A 67 15.26 -9.69 -13.13
N ILE A 68 14.02 -10.06 -13.14
CA ILE A 68 12.89 -9.20 -12.78
C ILE A 68 12.46 -9.63 -11.39
N MET A 69 12.60 -8.75 -10.43
CA MET A 69 12.24 -8.98 -9.03
C MET A 69 11.01 -8.15 -8.68
N GLY A 70 9.94 -8.83 -8.30
CA GLY A 70 8.72 -8.18 -7.82
C GLY A 70 8.86 -7.66 -6.38
N PRO A 71 7.84 -6.94 -5.88
CA PRO A 71 7.90 -6.31 -4.57
C PRO A 71 8.00 -7.29 -3.40
N ASN A 72 7.59 -8.55 -3.59
CA ASN A 72 7.60 -9.58 -2.54
C ASN A 72 8.81 -10.52 -2.64
N TYR A 73 9.73 -10.26 -3.56
CA TYR A 73 10.92 -11.08 -3.70
C TYR A 73 11.78 -10.99 -2.44
N THR A 74 12.22 -12.16 -1.95
CA THR A 74 13.20 -12.29 -0.86
C THR A 74 14.43 -13.03 -1.38
N PRO A 75 15.65 -12.57 -1.10
CA PRO A 75 16.88 -13.25 -1.51
C PRO A 75 16.89 -14.71 -1.07
N GLY A 76 17.30 -15.60 -1.99
CA GLY A 76 17.33 -17.05 -1.76
C GLY A 76 16.02 -17.79 -2.05
N LYS A 77 14.91 -17.10 -2.29
CA LYS A 77 13.66 -17.71 -2.75
C LYS A 77 13.46 -17.48 -4.25
N LYS A 78 12.72 -18.39 -4.89
CA LYS A 78 12.36 -18.28 -6.32
C LYS A 78 11.01 -17.61 -6.54
N GLU A 79 10.30 -17.26 -5.46
CA GLU A 79 9.02 -16.59 -5.53
C GLU A 79 9.22 -15.15 -5.99
N ASP A 80 8.37 -14.69 -6.91
CA ASP A 80 8.38 -13.34 -7.49
C ASP A 80 9.70 -12.95 -8.19
N LEU A 81 10.42 -13.97 -8.72
CA LEU A 81 11.64 -13.81 -9.50
C LEU A 81 11.47 -14.41 -10.89
N TYR A 82 11.72 -13.60 -11.93
CA TYR A 82 11.61 -14.01 -13.32
C TYR A 82 12.90 -13.70 -14.08
N LEU A 83 13.38 -14.66 -14.87
CA LEU A 83 14.54 -14.51 -15.76
C LEU A 83 14.04 -14.35 -17.18
N LYS A 84 14.18 -13.17 -17.78
CA LYS A 84 13.65 -12.85 -19.10
C LYS A 84 14.60 -11.97 -19.90
N LEU A 85 14.32 -11.89 -21.20
CA LEU A 85 14.99 -10.98 -22.11
C LEU A 85 14.16 -9.72 -22.27
N ILE A 86 14.79 -8.56 -22.27
CA ILE A 86 14.18 -7.29 -22.65
C ILE A 86 13.85 -7.33 -24.14
N GLN A 87 12.57 -7.23 -24.47
CA GLN A 87 12.14 -7.31 -25.87
C GLN A 87 12.48 -6.04 -26.65
N ARG A 88 12.16 -4.88 -26.08
CA ARG A 88 12.47 -3.57 -26.65
C ARG A 88 12.68 -2.54 -25.55
N THR A 89 13.54 -1.59 -25.84
CA THR A 89 13.76 -0.38 -25.06
C THR A 89 13.17 0.82 -25.82
N ILE A 90 12.45 1.66 -25.10
CA ILE A 90 11.72 2.80 -25.65
C ILE A 90 12.12 4.08 -24.91
N LEU A 91 12.47 5.12 -25.67
CA LEU A 91 12.58 6.46 -25.14
C LEU A 91 11.19 7.12 -25.13
N MET A 92 10.78 7.64 -23.98
CA MET A 92 9.48 8.30 -23.82
C MET A 92 9.68 9.81 -23.68
N MET A 93 9.13 10.56 -24.63
CA MET A 93 9.18 12.01 -24.69
C MET A 93 7.75 12.55 -24.82
N GLY A 94 7.05 12.68 -23.68
CA GLY A 94 5.63 13.03 -23.67
C GLY A 94 4.79 11.97 -24.39
N HIS A 95 4.09 12.34 -25.45
CA HIS A 95 3.29 11.44 -26.28
C HIS A 95 4.11 10.62 -27.29
N TYR A 96 5.36 11.02 -27.54
CA TYR A 96 6.22 10.32 -28.49
C TYR A 96 6.97 9.18 -27.83
N MET A 97 6.89 8.01 -28.44
CA MET A 97 7.59 6.80 -28.02
C MET A 97 8.49 6.33 -29.17
N GLU A 98 9.78 6.44 -28.99
CA GLU A 98 10.77 6.04 -30.00
C GLU A 98 11.54 4.81 -29.52
N PRO A 99 11.69 3.76 -30.39
CA PRO A 99 12.55 2.65 -30.07
C PRO A 99 14.01 3.09 -30.04
N ILE A 100 14.69 2.77 -28.96
CA ILE A 100 16.12 3.05 -28.78
C ILE A 100 16.84 1.74 -28.50
N LYS A 101 18.08 1.59 -28.97
CA LYS A 101 18.82 0.34 -28.80
C LYS A 101 19.39 0.19 -27.41
N ASP A 102 20.03 1.24 -26.92
CA ASP A 102 20.79 1.24 -25.67
C ASP A 102 20.50 2.50 -24.87
N VAL A 103 20.36 2.36 -23.55
CA VAL A 103 20.12 3.48 -22.62
C VAL A 103 21.11 3.41 -21.47
N PRO A 104 21.99 4.40 -21.30
CA PRO A 104 22.97 4.42 -20.23
C PRO A 104 22.33 4.75 -18.86
N CYS A 105 23.04 4.42 -17.80
CA CYS A 105 22.66 4.78 -16.43
C CYS A 105 22.42 6.28 -16.25
N GLY A 106 21.59 6.65 -15.28
CA GLY A 106 21.15 8.02 -15.04
C GLY A 106 19.97 8.47 -15.88
N ASN A 107 19.49 7.65 -16.83
CA ASN A 107 18.38 7.97 -17.72
C ASN A 107 17.13 7.16 -17.41
N ILE A 108 16.01 7.69 -17.85
CA ILE A 108 14.69 7.06 -17.76
C ILE A 108 14.42 6.31 -19.07
N VAL A 109 13.86 5.13 -18.97
CA VAL A 109 13.55 4.28 -20.13
C VAL A 109 12.25 3.50 -19.91
N GLY A 110 11.56 3.24 -21.00
CA GLY A 110 10.44 2.30 -21.06
C GLY A 110 10.90 0.92 -21.56
N LEU A 111 10.46 -0.15 -20.89
CA LEU A 111 10.74 -1.53 -21.26
C LEU A 111 9.47 -2.23 -21.72
N VAL A 112 9.52 -2.89 -22.87
CA VAL A 112 8.45 -3.72 -23.42
C VAL A 112 8.69 -5.18 -23.09
N GLY A 113 7.63 -5.91 -22.74
CA GLY A 113 7.68 -7.36 -22.45
C GLY A 113 7.91 -7.70 -20.99
N VAL A 114 7.91 -6.70 -20.11
CA VAL A 114 8.05 -6.84 -18.65
C VAL A 114 6.69 -6.82 -17.95
N ASP A 115 5.67 -6.28 -18.62
CA ASP A 115 4.29 -6.05 -18.11
C ASP A 115 3.57 -7.31 -17.62
N GLN A 116 3.98 -8.49 -18.08
CA GLN A 116 3.40 -9.77 -17.66
C GLN A 116 3.91 -10.24 -16.30
N PHE A 117 5.08 -9.75 -15.88
CA PHE A 117 5.79 -10.23 -14.69
C PHE A 117 5.68 -9.24 -13.51
N LEU A 118 5.51 -7.98 -13.79
CA LEU A 118 5.34 -6.94 -12.78
C LEU A 118 3.90 -6.41 -12.78
N VAL A 119 3.37 -6.26 -11.58
CA VAL A 119 2.01 -5.69 -11.40
C VAL A 119 2.07 -4.17 -11.41
N LYS A 120 2.94 -3.56 -10.61
CA LYS A 120 3.10 -2.10 -10.48
C LYS A 120 4.57 -1.69 -10.57
N THR A 121 5.32 -2.03 -9.54
CA THR A 121 6.71 -1.65 -9.34
C THR A 121 7.58 -2.89 -9.23
N GLY A 122 8.87 -2.75 -9.45
CA GLY A 122 9.83 -3.83 -9.29
C GLY A 122 11.24 -3.39 -9.59
N THR A 123 12.18 -4.28 -9.32
CA THR A 123 13.60 -4.08 -9.57
C THR A 123 14.05 -5.00 -10.71
N ILE A 124 14.83 -4.46 -11.63
CA ILE A 124 15.44 -5.21 -12.73
C ILE A 124 16.95 -5.15 -12.57
N THR A 125 17.59 -6.31 -12.64
CA THR A 125 19.03 -6.44 -12.43
C THR A 125 19.65 -7.54 -13.29
N THR A 126 20.95 -7.44 -13.56
CA THR A 126 21.78 -8.53 -14.09
C THR A 126 22.50 -9.27 -12.96
N PHE A 127 22.59 -8.69 -11.77
CA PHE A 127 23.32 -9.24 -10.63
C PHE A 127 22.54 -10.34 -9.91
N GLU A 128 23.20 -11.45 -9.62
CA GLU A 128 22.56 -12.64 -9.05
C GLU A 128 22.14 -12.46 -7.58
N HIS A 129 22.94 -11.75 -6.82
CA HIS A 129 22.75 -11.53 -5.38
C HIS A 129 22.13 -10.19 -5.06
N ALA A 130 21.56 -9.50 -6.04
CA ALA A 130 20.91 -8.22 -5.81
C ALA A 130 19.69 -8.35 -4.89
N HIS A 131 19.44 -7.30 -4.13
CA HIS A 131 18.25 -7.10 -3.32
C HIS A 131 17.28 -6.14 -4.02
N ASN A 132 16.04 -6.12 -3.55
CA ASN A 132 15.04 -5.19 -4.06
C ASN A 132 15.38 -3.74 -3.72
N VAL A 133 14.92 -2.86 -4.59
CA VAL A 133 14.73 -1.44 -4.25
C VAL A 133 13.33 -1.30 -3.66
N ARG A 134 13.24 -0.76 -2.43
CA ARG A 134 11.96 -0.57 -1.74
C ARG A 134 11.00 0.24 -2.58
N VAL A 135 9.75 -0.17 -2.53
CA VAL A 135 8.66 0.63 -3.10
C VAL A 135 8.61 1.98 -2.37
N MET A 136 8.67 3.06 -3.13
CA MET A 136 8.50 4.39 -2.55
C MET A 136 7.09 4.47 -1.96
N LYS A 137 7.00 4.64 -0.65
CA LYS A 137 5.71 4.86 0.02
C LYS A 137 5.19 6.21 -0.42
N VAL A 138 4.03 6.22 -1.03
CA VAL A 138 3.32 7.47 -1.32
C VAL A 138 2.83 8.01 0.02
N SER A 139 3.25 9.22 0.36
CA SER A 139 2.93 9.85 1.65
C SER A 139 1.51 10.43 1.71
N VAL A 140 0.77 10.37 0.61
CA VAL A 140 -0.60 10.90 0.53
C VAL A 140 -1.59 9.76 0.72
N SER A 141 -2.41 9.86 1.77
CA SER A 141 -3.53 8.95 1.96
C SER A 141 -4.67 9.32 1.01
N PRO A 142 -5.36 8.36 0.41
CA PRO A 142 -6.52 8.64 -0.44
C PRO A 142 -7.63 9.28 0.41
N VAL A 143 -8.17 10.38 -0.11
CA VAL A 143 -9.17 11.19 0.60
C VAL A 143 -10.57 10.98 0.04
N VAL A 144 -10.69 10.76 -1.27
CA VAL A 144 -11.97 10.66 -1.97
C VAL A 144 -12.18 9.23 -2.48
N ARG A 145 -13.38 8.70 -2.24
CA ARG A 145 -13.78 7.35 -2.67
C ARG A 145 -15.00 7.41 -3.56
N ILE A 146 -14.99 6.64 -4.65
CA ILE A 146 -16.16 6.44 -5.50
C ILE A 146 -16.39 4.95 -5.74
N ALA A 147 -17.65 4.53 -5.64
CA ALA A 147 -18.07 3.22 -6.09
C ALA A 147 -18.40 3.25 -7.59
N VAL A 148 -17.93 2.23 -8.31
CA VAL A 148 -18.13 2.10 -9.75
C VAL A 148 -18.88 0.82 -10.06
N GLU A 149 -19.93 0.92 -10.84
CA GLU A 149 -20.75 -0.20 -11.29
C GLU A 149 -20.84 -0.23 -12.83
N ALA A 150 -20.90 -1.40 -13.42
CA ALA A 150 -21.20 -1.53 -14.83
C ALA A 150 -22.69 -1.25 -15.07
N LYS A 151 -23.04 -0.38 -16.05
CA LYS A 151 -24.45 -0.13 -16.42
C LYS A 151 -25.19 -1.40 -16.85
N ASN A 152 -24.46 -2.36 -17.45
CA ASN A 152 -24.99 -3.67 -17.79
C ASN A 152 -24.28 -4.75 -16.98
N PRO A 153 -24.99 -5.56 -16.17
CA PRO A 153 -24.39 -6.62 -15.37
C PRO A 153 -23.56 -7.64 -16.16
N ALA A 154 -23.87 -7.89 -17.42
CA ALA A 154 -23.09 -8.76 -18.30
C ALA A 154 -21.66 -8.26 -18.55
N ASN A 155 -21.39 -6.97 -18.34
CA ASN A 155 -20.09 -6.36 -18.51
C ASN A 155 -19.24 -6.35 -17.22
N LEU A 156 -19.72 -6.94 -16.12
CA LEU A 156 -18.99 -7.01 -14.86
C LEU A 156 -17.57 -7.60 -15.00
N PRO A 157 -17.34 -8.69 -15.76
CA PRO A 157 -15.99 -9.22 -15.97
C PRO A 157 -15.05 -8.21 -16.65
N LYS A 158 -15.57 -7.42 -17.59
CA LYS A 158 -14.79 -6.36 -18.28
C LYS A 158 -14.45 -5.23 -17.33
N LEU A 159 -15.38 -4.85 -16.44
CA LEU A 159 -15.10 -3.84 -15.39
C LEU A 159 -13.99 -4.30 -14.46
N VAL A 160 -14.06 -5.54 -13.96
CA VAL A 160 -13.04 -6.12 -13.09
C VAL A 160 -11.66 -6.15 -13.77
N GLU A 161 -11.61 -6.53 -15.06
CA GLU A 161 -10.36 -6.51 -15.82
C GLU A 161 -9.86 -5.08 -16.06
N GLY A 162 -10.75 -4.15 -16.36
CA GLY A 162 -10.43 -2.72 -16.48
C GLY A 162 -9.85 -2.13 -15.20
N LEU A 163 -10.46 -2.42 -14.06
CA LEU A 163 -9.95 -1.99 -12.75
C LEU A 163 -8.55 -2.58 -12.45
N LYS A 164 -8.31 -3.85 -12.80
CA LYS A 164 -6.98 -4.46 -12.68
C LYS A 164 -5.94 -3.77 -13.56
N ARG A 165 -6.33 -3.34 -14.75
CA ARG A 165 -5.45 -2.60 -15.67
C ARG A 165 -5.19 -1.19 -15.14
N LEU A 166 -6.21 -0.49 -14.69
CA LEU A 166 -6.08 0.83 -14.07
C LEU A 166 -5.15 0.76 -12.84
N ALA A 167 -5.33 -0.22 -11.97
CA ALA A 167 -4.46 -0.44 -10.82
C ALA A 167 -3.00 -0.76 -11.18
N LYS A 168 -2.71 -1.19 -12.41
CA LYS A 168 -1.32 -1.35 -12.91
C LYS A 168 -0.73 -0.02 -13.38
N SER A 169 -1.52 0.81 -14.06
CA SER A 169 -1.05 2.10 -14.59
C SER A 169 -0.83 3.12 -13.48
N ASP A 170 -1.72 3.15 -12.49
CA ASP A 170 -1.65 4.09 -11.37
C ASP A 170 -1.35 3.37 -10.05
N PRO A 171 -0.22 3.69 -9.39
CA PRO A 171 0.15 3.10 -8.10
C PRO A 171 -0.79 3.50 -6.94
N MET A 172 -1.53 4.61 -7.08
CA MET A 172 -2.46 5.10 -6.06
C MET A 172 -3.80 4.37 -6.08
N VAL A 173 -4.21 3.82 -7.24
CA VAL A 173 -5.49 3.12 -7.38
C VAL A 173 -5.46 1.75 -6.69
N GLN A 174 -6.42 1.51 -5.82
CA GLN A 174 -6.73 0.20 -5.26
C GLN A 174 -8.02 -0.35 -5.88
N TYR A 175 -8.56 -1.46 -5.38
CA TYR A 175 -9.80 -2.09 -5.92
C TYR A 175 -11.06 -1.21 -5.76
N ILE A 176 -11.04 -0.26 -4.83
CA ILE A 176 -11.94 0.87 -4.74
C ILE A 176 -11.16 2.04 -5.33
N ILE A 177 -11.76 2.88 -6.18
CA ILE A 177 -11.09 4.06 -6.72
C ILE A 177 -10.99 5.08 -5.58
N GLU A 178 -9.87 5.03 -4.87
CA GLU A 178 -9.51 5.94 -3.80
C GLU A 178 -8.38 6.82 -4.30
N GLU A 179 -8.56 8.14 -4.30
CA GLU A 179 -7.62 9.07 -4.89
C GLU A 179 -7.31 10.26 -3.99
N SER A 180 -6.19 10.88 -4.27
CA SER A 180 -5.69 12.02 -3.49
C SER A 180 -6.43 13.33 -3.78
N GLY A 181 -7.29 13.39 -4.79
CA GLY A 181 -8.03 14.57 -5.15
C GLY A 181 -9.06 14.35 -6.25
N GLU A 182 -9.99 15.29 -6.38
CA GLU A 182 -11.13 15.23 -7.31
C GLU A 182 -10.68 15.16 -8.79
N LEU A 183 -9.70 15.96 -9.17
CA LEU A 183 -9.16 15.97 -10.54
C LEU A 183 -8.52 14.62 -10.92
N HIS A 184 -7.76 14.03 -10.04
CA HIS A 184 -7.13 12.74 -10.27
C HIS A 184 -8.17 11.64 -10.42
N LEU A 185 -9.20 11.66 -9.56
CA LEU A 185 -10.33 10.75 -9.64
C LEU A 185 -11.07 10.84 -10.97
N GLU A 186 -11.32 12.06 -11.47
CA GLU A 186 -11.98 12.30 -12.75
C GLU A 186 -11.18 11.72 -13.92
N ILE A 187 -9.87 11.91 -13.93
CA ILE A 187 -8.96 11.33 -14.93
C ILE A 187 -9.01 9.80 -14.87
N CYS A 188 -8.87 9.19 -13.69
CA CYS A 188 -8.91 7.74 -13.53
C CYS A 188 -10.24 7.12 -13.97
N LEU A 189 -11.35 7.79 -13.69
CA LEU A 189 -12.68 7.34 -14.15
C LEU A 189 -12.83 7.42 -15.66
N LYS A 190 -12.29 8.46 -16.30
CA LYS A 190 -12.28 8.60 -17.75
C LYS A 190 -11.40 7.53 -18.40
N ASP A 191 -10.20 7.31 -17.90
CA ASP A 191 -9.28 6.28 -18.40
C ASP A 191 -9.87 4.87 -18.22
N LEU A 192 -10.60 4.64 -17.10
CA LEU A 192 -11.31 3.38 -16.90
C LEU A 192 -12.40 3.16 -17.96
N GLU A 193 -13.20 4.19 -18.27
CA GLU A 193 -14.30 4.09 -19.22
C GLU A 193 -13.83 4.00 -20.67
N GLU A 194 -12.83 4.79 -21.07
CA GLU A 194 -12.38 4.92 -22.46
C GLU A 194 -11.29 3.90 -22.83
N ASP A 195 -10.30 3.67 -21.95
CA ASP A 195 -9.07 2.93 -22.29
C ASP A 195 -8.99 1.53 -21.69
N HIS A 196 -9.40 1.38 -20.42
CA HIS A 196 -9.17 0.14 -19.69
C HIS A 196 -10.31 -0.86 -19.76
N ALA A 197 -11.53 -0.44 -19.45
CA ALA A 197 -12.69 -1.30 -19.49
C ALA A 197 -13.48 -1.18 -20.80
N CYS A 198 -13.44 -0.02 -21.46
CA CYS A 198 -14.15 0.30 -22.71
C CYS A 198 -15.65 0.00 -22.59
N ILE A 199 -16.28 0.32 -21.48
CA ILE A 199 -17.69 0.12 -21.19
C ILE A 199 -18.27 1.34 -20.45
N PRO A 200 -19.55 1.66 -20.65
CA PRO A 200 -20.21 2.71 -19.89
C PRO A 200 -20.34 2.27 -18.41
N ILE A 201 -19.90 3.12 -17.51
CA ILE A 201 -19.93 2.91 -16.06
C ILE A 201 -20.98 3.80 -15.40
N LYS A 202 -21.48 3.37 -14.25
CA LYS A 202 -22.29 4.16 -13.34
C LYS A 202 -21.41 4.52 -12.14
N LYS A 203 -21.36 5.80 -11.80
CA LYS A 203 -20.55 6.37 -10.72
C LYS A 203 -21.48 6.73 -9.56
N SER A 204 -21.05 6.45 -8.33
CA SER A 204 -21.69 7.01 -7.13
C SER A 204 -21.22 8.45 -6.90
N ASP A 205 -21.89 9.16 -6.01
CA ASP A 205 -21.36 10.42 -5.52
C ASP A 205 -20.05 10.18 -4.75
N PRO A 206 -19.08 11.12 -4.84
CA PRO A 206 -17.83 11.00 -4.14
C PRO A 206 -18.06 11.06 -2.62
N VAL A 207 -17.46 10.11 -1.91
CA VAL A 207 -17.50 10.04 -0.44
C VAL A 207 -16.14 10.38 0.11
N VAL A 208 -16.10 11.30 1.05
CA VAL A 208 -14.89 11.68 1.79
C VAL A 208 -14.95 11.04 3.17
N SER A 209 -13.90 10.29 3.52
CA SER A 209 -13.80 9.68 4.85
C SER A 209 -13.27 10.68 5.85
N TYR A 210 -14.05 10.99 6.86
CA TYR A 210 -13.62 11.78 8.01
C TYR A 210 -13.14 10.86 9.13
N ARG A 211 -12.15 11.31 9.89
CA ARG A 211 -11.75 10.70 11.15
C ARG A 211 -12.18 11.59 12.29
N GLU A 212 -12.84 11.00 13.25
CA GLU A 212 -13.30 11.68 14.46
C GLU A 212 -12.37 11.37 15.62
N THR A 213 -12.16 12.34 16.52
CA THR A 213 -11.42 12.14 17.76
C THR A 213 -12.10 12.85 18.91
N ILE A 214 -11.76 12.43 20.12
CA ILE A 214 -12.23 13.08 21.34
C ILE A 214 -11.07 13.82 21.99
N SER A 215 -11.32 15.01 22.48
CA SER A 215 -10.31 15.88 23.10
C SER A 215 -10.18 15.68 24.63
N LYS A 216 -11.19 15.12 25.28
CA LYS A 216 -11.24 14.92 26.73
C LYS A 216 -11.88 13.59 27.09
N GLU A 217 -11.57 13.11 28.29
CA GLU A 217 -12.23 11.91 28.85
C GLU A 217 -13.73 12.17 29.05
N SER A 218 -14.56 11.16 28.77
CA SER A 218 -16.01 11.27 28.95
C SER A 218 -16.37 11.46 30.43
N ASN A 219 -17.18 12.50 30.74
CA ASN A 219 -17.60 12.80 32.09
C ASN A 219 -18.62 11.78 32.61
N VAL A 220 -19.31 11.09 31.73
CA VAL A 220 -20.37 10.14 32.02
C VAL A 220 -19.94 8.73 31.66
N LEU A 221 -20.23 7.79 32.57
CA LEU A 221 -20.11 6.37 32.30
C LEU A 221 -21.36 5.92 31.53
N CYS A 222 -21.20 5.68 30.23
CA CYS A 222 -22.31 5.32 29.35
C CYS A 222 -22.77 3.90 29.64
N LEU A 223 -24.05 3.72 29.92
CA LEU A 223 -24.67 2.43 30.15
C LEU A 223 -25.47 1.98 28.91
N SER A 224 -25.13 0.83 28.37
CA SER A 224 -25.92 0.14 27.37
C SER A 224 -26.44 -1.19 27.95
N LYS A 225 -27.64 -1.56 27.57
CA LYS A 225 -28.28 -2.82 28.00
C LYS A 225 -28.63 -3.65 26.77
N SER A 226 -28.46 -4.97 26.86
CA SER A 226 -28.98 -5.87 25.86
C SER A 226 -30.53 -5.83 25.81
N PRO A 227 -31.17 -6.24 24.69
CA PRO A 227 -32.63 -6.22 24.56
C PRO A 227 -33.34 -6.97 25.67
N ASN A 228 -32.77 -8.08 26.16
CA ASN A 228 -33.27 -8.87 27.27
C ASN A 228 -32.96 -8.26 28.65
N LYS A 229 -32.24 -7.15 28.71
CA LYS A 229 -31.82 -6.41 29.94
C LYS A 229 -30.92 -7.19 30.90
N HIS A 230 -30.46 -8.37 30.55
CA HIS A 230 -29.55 -9.18 31.40
C HIS A 230 -28.11 -8.68 31.34
N ASN A 231 -27.62 -8.30 30.15
CA ASN A 231 -26.27 -7.78 30.01
C ASN A 231 -26.28 -6.27 30.11
N ARG A 232 -25.32 -5.74 30.86
CA ARG A 232 -25.11 -4.30 31.05
C ARG A 232 -23.66 -3.99 30.74
N LEU A 233 -23.44 -3.08 29.79
CA LEU A 233 -22.12 -2.60 29.41
C LEU A 233 -21.96 -1.18 29.89
N TYR A 234 -20.90 -0.93 30.60
CA TYR A 234 -20.50 0.40 31.04
C TYR A 234 -19.25 0.81 30.27
N MET A 235 -19.34 1.85 29.48
CA MET A 235 -18.28 2.30 28.61
C MET A 235 -17.86 3.71 28.94
N LYS A 236 -16.56 3.96 28.82
CA LYS A 236 -15.93 5.27 29.01
C LYS A 236 -14.94 5.47 27.88
N ALA A 237 -14.90 6.67 27.31
CA ALA A 237 -13.99 7.02 26.25
C ALA A 237 -12.97 8.03 26.76
N TRP A 238 -11.70 7.87 26.35
CA TRP A 238 -10.64 8.83 26.62
C TRP A 238 -9.70 8.96 25.42
N PRO A 239 -9.11 10.14 25.22
CA PRO A 239 -8.14 10.35 24.17
C PRO A 239 -6.81 9.65 24.50
N PHE A 240 -6.03 9.35 23.47
CA PHE A 240 -4.65 8.95 23.61
C PHE A 240 -3.76 9.79 22.66
N PRO A 241 -2.42 9.82 22.86
CA PRO A 241 -1.51 10.65 22.09
C PRO A 241 -1.57 10.38 20.59
N ASP A 242 -1.49 11.41 19.75
CA ASP A 242 -1.46 11.29 18.28
C ASP A 242 -0.30 10.42 17.79
N SER A 243 0.84 10.47 18.48
CA SER A 243 2.00 9.61 18.19
C SER A 243 1.69 8.12 18.33
N LEU A 244 0.77 7.72 19.21
CA LEU A 244 0.32 6.33 19.31
C LEU A 244 -0.58 5.96 18.11
N ALA A 245 -1.41 6.89 17.65
CA ALA A 245 -2.22 6.67 16.44
C ALA A 245 -1.33 6.46 15.21
N GLU A 246 -0.26 7.27 15.07
CA GLU A 246 0.72 7.09 14.00
C GLU A 246 1.45 5.75 14.08
N ASP A 247 1.84 5.29 15.27
CA ASP A 247 2.51 3.99 15.45
C ASP A 247 1.58 2.82 15.08
N ILE A 248 0.29 2.94 15.36
CA ILE A 248 -0.71 1.94 14.97
C ILE A 248 -0.88 1.94 13.44
N ASP A 249 -0.98 3.11 12.81
CA ASP A 249 -1.10 3.25 11.36
C ASP A 249 0.18 2.75 10.63
N LYS A 250 1.35 2.94 11.22
CA LYS A 250 2.63 2.40 10.71
C LYS A 250 2.80 0.89 10.94
N GLY A 251 1.93 0.28 11.77
CA GLY A 251 2.00 -1.13 12.11
C GLY A 251 3.01 -1.51 13.19
N GLU A 252 3.64 -0.51 13.85
CA GLU A 252 4.53 -0.71 14.99
C GLU A 252 3.79 -1.32 16.18
N VAL A 253 2.50 -0.98 16.30
CA VAL A 253 1.57 -1.54 17.28
C VAL A 253 0.41 -2.19 16.53
N SER A 254 0.24 -3.50 16.62
CA SER A 254 -0.82 -4.20 15.91
C SER A 254 -1.51 -5.28 16.77
N ALA A 255 -2.71 -5.67 16.35
CA ALA A 255 -3.45 -6.75 16.99
C ALA A 255 -2.75 -8.12 16.87
N ARG A 256 -1.88 -8.29 15.87
CA ARG A 256 -1.16 -9.55 15.58
C ARG A 256 0.10 -9.74 16.42
N GLN A 257 0.58 -8.69 17.08
CA GLN A 257 1.76 -8.79 17.94
C GLN A 257 1.47 -9.60 19.22
N GLU A 258 2.52 -10.21 19.77
CA GLU A 258 2.42 -10.90 21.05
C GLU A 258 2.00 -9.92 22.17
N PHE A 259 1.02 -10.32 22.98
CA PHE A 259 0.45 -9.49 24.05
C PHE A 259 1.50 -8.91 25.00
N LYS A 260 2.56 -9.69 25.31
CA LYS A 260 3.62 -9.26 26.22
C LYS A 260 4.49 -8.18 25.60
N GLN A 261 4.86 -8.35 24.31
CA GLN A 261 5.70 -7.37 23.58
C GLN A 261 4.95 -6.06 23.41
N ARG A 262 3.69 -6.14 22.95
CA ARG A 262 2.83 -4.98 22.78
C ARG A 262 2.62 -4.22 24.09
N ALA A 263 2.34 -4.93 25.20
CA ALA A 263 2.13 -4.30 26.50
C ALA A 263 3.40 -3.60 27.02
N ARG A 264 4.59 -4.19 26.77
CA ARG A 264 5.86 -3.57 27.11
C ARG A 264 6.11 -2.30 26.28
N TYR A 265 5.91 -2.37 24.98
CA TYR A 265 6.06 -1.22 24.09
C TYR A 265 5.17 -0.05 24.50
N LEU A 266 3.88 -0.32 24.77
CA LEU A 266 2.94 0.69 25.22
C LEU A 266 3.29 1.28 26.60
N ALA A 267 3.84 0.48 27.50
CA ALA A 267 4.28 0.96 28.80
C ALA A 267 5.56 1.81 28.72
N GLU A 268 6.55 1.39 27.93
CA GLU A 268 7.84 2.08 27.81
C GLU A 268 7.74 3.40 27.05
N LYS A 269 6.93 3.44 25.98
CA LYS A 269 6.85 4.62 25.11
C LYS A 269 5.73 5.59 25.47
N TYR A 270 4.62 5.09 26.00
CA TYR A 270 3.39 5.86 26.23
C TYR A 270 2.92 5.86 27.68
N GLU A 271 3.74 5.30 28.59
CA GLU A 271 3.42 5.24 30.02
C GLU A 271 2.09 4.54 30.36
N TRP A 272 1.66 3.60 29.50
CA TRP A 272 0.46 2.84 29.75
C TRP A 272 0.66 1.85 30.91
N ASP A 273 -0.38 1.64 31.71
CA ASP A 273 -0.40 0.55 32.67
C ASP A 273 -0.32 -0.80 31.95
N VAL A 274 0.69 -1.60 32.28
CA VAL A 274 0.93 -2.92 31.69
C VAL A 274 -0.30 -3.83 31.83
N ALA A 275 -1.02 -3.74 32.94
CA ALA A 275 -2.23 -4.53 33.18
C ALA A 275 -3.36 -4.14 32.22
N LYS A 276 -3.54 -2.86 31.96
CA LYS A 276 -4.51 -2.35 30.97
C LYS A 276 -4.09 -2.72 29.56
N ALA A 277 -2.81 -2.54 29.19
CA ALA A 277 -2.29 -2.87 27.87
C ALA A 277 -2.42 -4.35 27.51
N ARG A 278 -2.35 -5.25 28.47
CA ARG A 278 -2.61 -6.68 28.27
C ARG A 278 -4.07 -7.01 28.02
N LYS A 279 -5.00 -6.17 28.46
CA LYS A 279 -6.45 -6.34 28.34
C LYS A 279 -7.06 -5.67 27.11
N ILE A 280 -6.24 -5.25 26.15
CA ILE A 280 -6.72 -4.76 24.85
C ILE A 280 -7.40 -5.92 24.10
N TRP A 281 -8.65 -5.74 23.75
CA TRP A 281 -9.42 -6.73 23.02
C TRP A 281 -9.26 -6.61 21.52
N CYS A 282 -9.32 -5.39 20.99
CA CYS A 282 -9.17 -5.16 19.56
C CYS A 282 -8.77 -3.70 19.27
N PHE A 283 -8.34 -3.52 18.03
CA PHE A 283 -8.17 -2.23 17.37
C PHE A 283 -9.31 -2.06 16.37
N GLY A 284 -9.77 -0.87 16.10
CA GLY A 284 -10.88 -0.61 15.19
C GLY A 284 -10.74 0.68 14.39
N PRO A 285 -11.46 0.78 13.27
CA PRO A 285 -12.13 -0.29 12.53
C PRO A 285 -11.16 -1.27 11.85
N ASP A 286 -11.70 -2.40 11.39
CA ASP A 286 -11.00 -3.43 10.60
C ASP A 286 -9.76 -4.07 11.29
N GLY A 287 -9.61 -3.89 12.60
CA GLY A 287 -8.53 -4.47 13.40
C GLY A 287 -7.16 -3.81 13.25
N THR A 288 -7.03 -2.75 12.46
CA THR A 288 -5.77 -2.08 12.12
C THR A 288 -5.75 -0.58 12.41
N SER A 289 -6.92 0.03 12.56
CA SER A 289 -7.04 1.48 12.73
C SER A 289 -6.89 1.93 14.20
N PRO A 290 -6.64 3.24 14.45
CA PRO A 290 -6.18 3.74 15.73
C PRO A 290 -7.28 3.96 16.78
N ASN A 291 -8.29 3.08 16.86
CA ASN A 291 -9.21 3.05 17.99
C ASN A 291 -8.94 1.77 18.81
N ILE A 292 -8.91 1.88 20.12
CA ILE A 292 -8.54 0.78 21.01
C ILE A 292 -9.69 0.47 21.96
N LEU A 293 -10.14 -0.79 21.98
CA LEU A 293 -11.06 -1.29 22.97
C LEU A 293 -10.32 -2.05 24.05
N THR A 294 -10.39 -1.56 25.29
CA THR A 294 -9.70 -2.14 26.43
C THR A 294 -10.68 -2.60 27.50
N ASP A 295 -10.50 -3.79 28.04
CA ASP A 295 -11.26 -4.27 29.19
C ASP A 295 -10.67 -3.71 30.49
N ILE A 296 -11.46 -2.89 31.18
CA ILE A 296 -11.13 -2.32 32.49
C ILE A 296 -11.96 -2.93 33.63
N THR A 297 -12.75 -3.96 33.35
CA THR A 297 -13.64 -4.58 34.34
C THR A 297 -12.87 -5.31 35.43
N LYS A 298 -13.44 -5.35 36.62
CA LYS A 298 -12.91 -6.09 37.77
C LYS A 298 -13.96 -7.04 38.31
N GLY A 299 -13.61 -8.30 38.46
CA GLY A 299 -14.45 -9.31 39.11
C GLY A 299 -15.75 -9.66 38.38
N VAL A 300 -15.81 -9.47 37.05
CA VAL A 300 -16.99 -9.82 36.24
C VAL A 300 -16.82 -11.23 35.73
N GLN A 301 -17.86 -12.05 35.93
CA GLN A 301 -17.97 -13.42 35.42
C GLN A 301 -18.55 -13.43 33.99
N TYR A 302 -18.26 -14.46 33.22
CA TYR A 302 -18.81 -14.72 31.88
C TYR A 302 -18.49 -13.63 30.82
N LEU A 303 -17.51 -12.78 31.07
CA LEU A 303 -17.14 -11.67 30.18
C LEU A 303 -16.69 -12.19 28.80
N SER A 304 -16.06 -13.37 28.75
CA SER A 304 -15.63 -14.02 27.51
C SER A 304 -16.79 -14.36 26.57
N GLU A 305 -17.97 -14.64 27.08
CA GLU A 305 -19.15 -15.01 26.27
C GLU A 305 -19.66 -13.82 25.45
N ILE A 306 -19.60 -12.62 26.01
CA ILE A 306 -20.06 -11.40 25.34
C ILE A 306 -18.97 -10.69 24.54
N LYS A 307 -17.71 -11.06 24.72
CA LYS A 307 -16.54 -10.38 24.12
C LYS A 307 -16.70 -10.21 22.61
N ASN A 308 -17.03 -11.27 21.89
CA ASN A 308 -17.14 -11.22 20.43
C ASN A 308 -18.25 -10.26 19.95
N SER A 309 -19.37 -10.22 20.66
CA SER A 309 -20.49 -9.31 20.35
C SER A 309 -20.10 -7.86 20.61
N VAL A 310 -19.37 -7.58 21.71
CA VAL A 310 -18.89 -6.24 22.04
C VAL A 310 -17.84 -5.77 21.02
N VAL A 311 -16.91 -6.66 20.63
CA VAL A 311 -15.92 -6.36 19.60
C VAL A 311 -16.59 -6.07 18.25
N ALA A 312 -17.59 -6.87 17.85
CA ALA A 312 -18.32 -6.62 16.60
C ALA A 312 -19.05 -5.27 16.62
N GLY A 313 -19.72 -4.96 17.73
CA GLY A 313 -20.38 -3.65 17.90
C GLY A 313 -19.38 -2.48 17.86
N PHE A 314 -18.21 -2.64 18.50
CA PHE A 314 -17.15 -1.64 18.46
C PHE A 314 -16.58 -1.43 17.05
N GLN A 315 -16.33 -2.52 16.31
CA GLN A 315 -15.85 -2.43 14.93
C GLN A 315 -16.85 -1.67 14.04
N TRP A 316 -18.14 -1.97 14.18
CA TRP A 316 -19.19 -1.30 13.43
C TRP A 316 -19.30 0.18 13.81
N ALA A 317 -19.38 0.50 15.08
CA ALA A 317 -19.51 1.88 15.57
C ALA A 317 -18.30 2.75 15.17
N THR A 318 -17.07 2.21 15.24
CA THR A 318 -15.86 2.95 14.85
C THR A 318 -15.71 3.10 13.34
N LYS A 319 -16.38 2.26 12.53
CA LYS A 319 -16.37 2.36 11.08
C LYS A 319 -17.32 3.43 10.56
N GLU A 320 -18.49 3.55 11.16
CA GLU A 320 -19.51 4.53 10.75
C GLU A 320 -19.35 5.88 11.40
N GLY A 321 -18.75 5.92 12.60
CA GLY A 321 -18.59 7.14 13.37
C GLY A 321 -19.87 7.62 14.05
N ALA A 322 -19.81 8.79 14.67
CA ALA A 322 -20.93 9.43 15.36
C ALA A 322 -21.61 10.53 14.53
N LEU A 323 -20.93 11.01 13.46
CA LEU A 323 -21.42 12.07 12.57
C LEU A 323 -21.99 11.52 11.28
#